data_0ac07b7df8d37eb81bae334ffd95025a
#
_entry.id   0ac07b7df8d37eb81bae334ffd95025a
#
_cell.length_a   1.000
_cell.length_b   1.000
_cell.length_c   1.000
_cell.angle_alpha   90.00
_cell.angle_beta   90.00
_cell.angle_gamma   90.00
#
_symmetry.space_group_name_H-M   'P 1'
#
loop_
_entity.id
_entity.type
_entity.pdbx_description
1 polymer ?
#
loop_
_entity_poly.entity_id
_entity_poly.type
_entity_poly.pdbx_seq_one_letter_code
_entity_poly.pdbx_strand_id
1 'polypeptide(L)' 'MRAGDHARLIIYRGHSVIEMSVVALESGAIGQSIRIATPDYKQILHGQVVNATQLEGNM' A
#
# COMPACT_ATOMS: atom_id res chain seq x y z
N MET A 1 -10.34 2.27 2.39
CA MET A 1 -9.11 2.62 3.14
C MET A 1 -9.09 4.12 3.38
N ARG A 2 -8.72 4.54 4.55
CA ARG A 2 -8.70 5.95 4.94
C ARG A 2 -7.29 6.41 5.23
N ALA A 3 -7.03 7.69 5.08
CA ALA A 3 -5.74 8.27 5.47
C ALA A 3 -5.44 7.94 6.94
N GLY A 4 -4.22 7.48 7.22
CA GLY A 4 -3.80 7.05 8.54
C GLY A 4 -4.02 5.59 8.85
N ASP A 5 -4.73 4.85 8.01
CA ASP A 5 -4.94 3.42 8.22
C ASP A 5 -3.64 2.65 7.99
N HIS A 6 -3.40 1.68 8.87
CA HIS A 6 -2.32 0.72 8.66
C HIS A 6 -2.80 -0.36 7.70
N ALA A 7 -1.95 -0.69 6.74
CA ALA A 7 -2.27 -1.65 5.71
C ALA A 7 -1.05 -2.48 5.37
N ARG A 8 -1.24 -3.48 4.53
CA ARG A 8 -0.19 -4.36 4.05
C ARG A 8 -0.04 -4.16 2.55
N LEU A 9 1.17 -3.82 2.14
CA LEU A 9 1.51 -3.69 0.72
C LEU A 9 2.14 -4.99 0.24
N ILE A 10 1.59 -5.56 -0.83
CA ILE A 10 2.11 -6.76 -1.46
C ILE A 10 2.67 -6.38 -2.81
N ILE A 11 3.94 -6.70 -3.04
CA ILE A 11 4.64 -6.42 -4.29
C ILE A 11 5.01 -7.75 -4.93
N TYR A 12 4.58 -7.93 -6.16
CA TYR A 12 4.94 -9.11 -6.96
C TYR A 12 6.13 -8.75 -7.83
N ARG A 13 7.21 -9.50 -7.69
CA ARG A 13 8.43 -9.26 -8.44
C ARG A 13 8.99 -10.59 -8.92
N GLY A 14 8.77 -10.92 -10.20
CA GLY A 14 9.18 -12.20 -10.75
C GLY A 14 8.50 -13.34 -10.01
N HIS A 15 9.30 -14.24 -9.44
CA HIS A 15 8.81 -15.35 -8.61
C HIS A 15 8.71 -15.01 -7.14
N SER A 16 9.04 -13.78 -6.78
CA SER A 16 9.08 -13.34 -5.39
C SER A 16 7.84 -12.52 -5.04
N VAL A 17 7.40 -12.66 -3.81
CA VAL A 17 6.33 -11.82 -3.25
C VAL A 17 6.92 -11.11 -2.05
N ILE A 18 6.85 -9.79 -2.07
CA ILE A 18 7.33 -8.95 -0.97
C ILE A 18 6.11 -8.38 -0.26
N GLU A 19 6.11 -8.50 1.05
CA GLU A 19 5.02 -8.01 1.87
C GLU A 19 5.57 -7.08 2.93
N MET A 20 4.98 -5.89 3.05
CA MET A 20 5.44 -4.91 4.02
C MET A 20 4.27 -4.14 4.63
N SER A 21 4.45 -3.69 5.87
CA SER A 21 3.48 -2.82 6.53
C SER A 21 3.65 -1.39 6.02
N VAL A 22 2.54 -0.72 5.75
CA VAL A 22 2.52 0.66 5.29
C VAL A 22 1.40 1.42 5.97
N VAL A 23 1.43 2.73 5.82
CA VAL A 23 0.38 3.63 6.31
C VAL A 23 -0.19 4.39 5.12
N ALA A 24 -1.51 4.40 5.01
CA ALA A 24 -2.18 5.15 3.95
C ALA A 24 -2.04 6.64 4.19
N LEU A 25 -1.64 7.39 3.17
CA LEU A 25 -1.51 8.84 3.23
C LEU A 25 -2.76 9.55 2.74
N GLU A 26 -3.63 8.84 2.06
CA GLU A 26 -4.87 9.38 1.54
C GLU A 26 -5.94 8.31 1.54
N SER A 27 -7.18 8.73 1.39
CA SER A 27 -8.30 7.81 1.30
C SER A 27 -8.45 7.29 -0.11
N GLY A 28 -8.90 6.05 -0.25
CA GLY A 28 -9.18 5.45 -1.55
C GLY A 28 -10.13 4.29 -1.44
N ALA A 29 -10.92 4.10 -2.49
CA ALA A 29 -11.79 2.95 -2.63
C ALA A 29 -11.05 1.78 -3.31
N ILE A 30 -11.63 0.59 -3.23
CA ILE A 30 -11.09 -0.59 -3.89
C ILE A 30 -10.89 -0.29 -5.39
N GLY A 31 -9.71 -0.62 -5.90
CA GLY A 31 -9.32 -0.36 -7.28
C GLY A 31 -8.61 0.97 -7.51
N GLN A 32 -8.63 1.88 -6.55
CA GLN A 32 -7.93 3.16 -6.67
C GLN A 32 -6.48 3.04 -6.23
N SER A 33 -5.61 3.80 -6.91
CA SER A 33 -4.22 3.94 -6.48
C SER A 33 -4.11 5.11 -5.52
N ILE A 34 -3.43 4.90 -4.40
CA ILE A 34 -3.22 5.94 -3.39
C ILE A 34 -1.75 6.01 -3.02
N ARG A 35 -1.37 7.12 -2.43
CA ARG A 35 -0.04 7.26 -1.84
C ARG A 35 -0.02 6.62 -0.47
N ILE A 36 1.06 5.91 -0.20
CA ILE A 36 1.29 5.24 1.07
C ILE A 36 2.70 5.55 1.53
N ALA A 37 2.95 5.38 2.80
CA ALA A 37 4.28 5.60 3.38
C ALA A 37 4.71 4.38 4.18
N THR A 38 6.02 4.21 4.28
CA THR A 38 6.58 3.26 5.26
C THR A 38 6.22 3.73 6.67
N PRO A 39 6.18 2.83 7.68
CA PRO A 39 5.77 3.21 9.04
C PRO A 39 6.62 4.32 9.66
N ASP A 40 7.84 4.50 9.18
CA ASP A 40 8.73 5.57 9.64
C ASP A 40 8.57 6.86 8.83
N TYR A 41 7.70 6.87 7.82
CA TYR A 41 7.42 7.99 6.93
C TYR A 41 8.63 8.47 6.11
N LYS A 42 9.65 7.64 5.98
CA LYS A 42 10.86 8.01 5.23
C LYS A 42 10.72 7.82 3.74
N GLN A 43 9.84 6.93 3.31
CA GLN A 43 9.61 6.66 1.89
C GLN A 43 8.13 6.74 1.58
N ILE A 44 7.83 7.31 0.42
CA ILE A 44 6.46 7.38 -0.08
C ILE A 44 6.37 6.48 -1.30
N LEU A 45 5.38 5.61 -1.30
CA LEU A 45 5.13 4.63 -2.33
C LEU A 45 3.71 4.80 -2.86
N HIS A 46 3.40 4.11 -3.94
CA HIS A 46 2.06 4.05 -4.49
C HIS A 46 1.58 2.61 -4.46
N GLY A 47 0.33 2.42 -4.15
CA GLY A 47 -0.28 1.11 -4.16
C GLY A 47 -1.74 1.18 -4.57
N GLN A 48 -2.23 0.10 -5.16
CA GLN A 48 -3.64 -0.04 -5.52
C GLN A 48 -4.39 -0.73 -4.39
N VAL A 49 -5.49 -0.14 -3.97
CA VAL A 49 -6.31 -0.69 -2.90
C VAL A 49 -7.00 -1.95 -3.37
N VAL A 50 -6.74 -3.06 -2.70
CA VAL A 50 -7.35 -4.37 -2.99
C VAL A 50 -8.54 -4.61 -2.07
N ASN A 51 -8.37 -4.29 -0.79
CA ASN A 51 -9.44 -4.36 0.19
C ASN A 51 -9.14 -3.38 1.32
N ALA A 52 -9.91 -3.43 2.40
CA ALA A 52 -9.80 -2.45 3.48
C ALA A 52 -8.45 -2.43 4.19
N THR A 53 -7.65 -3.49 4.07
CA THR A 53 -6.38 -3.63 4.78
C THR A 53 -5.19 -3.99 3.89
N GLN A 54 -5.40 -4.08 2.58
CA GLN A 54 -4.39 -4.61 1.67
C GLN A 54 -4.28 -3.78 0.41
N LEU A 55 -3.04 -3.59 -0.03
CA LEU A 55 -2.70 -2.92 -1.28
C LEU A 55 -1.77 -3.79 -2.11
N GLU A 56 -1.78 -3.58 -3.41
CA GLU A 56 -0.84 -4.18 -4.34
C GLU A 56 0.03 -3.11 -4.97
N GLY A 57 1.31 -3.41 -5.11
CA GLY A 57 2.26 -2.56 -5.81
C GLY A 57 2.98 -3.30 -6.90
N ASN A 58 3.39 -2.56 -7.93
CA ASN A 58 4.25 -3.06 -9.00
C ASN A 58 5.56 -2.29 -8.97
N MET A 59 6.62 -3.03 -9.15
CA MET A 59 7.96 -2.45 -9.30
C MET A 59 8.56 -2.84 -10.64
#